data_1afb2b3b322e575ece16b395940792e8
#
_entry.id   1afb2b3b322e575ece16b395940792e8
#
_cell.length_a   1.000
_cell.length_b   1.000
_cell.length_c   1.000
_cell.angle_alpha   90.00
_cell.angle_beta   90.00
_cell.angle_gamma   90.00
#
_symmetry.space_group_name_H-M   'P 1'
#
loop_
_entity.id
_entity.type
_entity.pdbx_description
1 polymer ?
#
loop_
_entity_poly.entity_id
_entity_poly.type
_entity_poly.pdbx_seq_one_letter_code
_entity_poly.pdbx_strand_id
1 'polypeptide(L)'
;MTYCLAIKVEEGLVFASDSRTNAGLDNIGTYTKMFTYNVGDRAFVILTAGNLATSQAVYHQIEKDLENNNNETNLNLCEDIEAVADYIGKLSIEQQSKNHDPTEQIDQSTMLLGSHFIIGGQIMGQEPNLVMVYPEGNFIYVADETPFIQIGETKYGKPILDRMILPNTPLGDSARAALLSFDSTMKSDLTVGPPIDFVVFKKDQINLNFQDQLKLDSPFFKELSSIWAEQLDSAIHALPKFNWEE
;
A
#
# COMPACT_ATOMS: atom_id res chain seq x y z
N MET A 1 3.95 0.04 -13.97
CA MET A 1 2.91 0.44 -13.00
C MET A 1 3.32 0.00 -11.60
N THR A 2 2.57 0.34 -10.60
CA THR A 2 2.78 0.00 -9.18
C THR A 2 1.51 -0.65 -8.67
N TYR A 3 1.59 -1.56 -7.73
CA TYR A 3 0.45 -2.00 -6.95
C TYR A 3 0.77 -1.94 -5.47
N CYS A 4 0.04 -1.12 -4.73
CA CYS A 4 0.10 -1.04 -3.28
C CYS A 4 -1.30 -1.24 -2.70
N LEU A 5 -1.37 -1.98 -1.62
CA LEU A 5 -2.60 -2.37 -0.94
C LEU A 5 -2.42 -2.23 0.57
N ALA A 6 -3.43 -1.66 1.24
CA ALA A 6 -3.56 -1.75 2.69
C ALA A 6 -4.98 -2.14 3.08
N ILE A 7 -5.11 -2.96 4.11
CA ILE A 7 -6.37 -3.50 4.65
C ILE A 7 -6.45 -3.15 6.13
N LYS A 8 -7.64 -2.72 6.58
CA LYS A 8 -7.96 -2.46 8.00
C LYS A 8 -9.04 -3.41 8.45
N VAL A 9 -8.74 -4.22 9.46
CA VAL A 9 -9.70 -5.10 10.12
C VAL A 9 -9.66 -4.89 11.64
N GLU A 10 -10.62 -5.43 12.37
CA GLU A 10 -10.72 -5.26 13.83
C GLU A 10 -9.44 -5.70 14.57
N GLU A 11 -8.75 -6.73 14.08
CA GLU A 11 -7.52 -7.25 14.67
C GLU A 11 -6.25 -6.46 14.31
N GLY A 12 -6.30 -5.56 13.30
CA GLY A 12 -5.12 -4.80 12.88
C GLY A 12 -5.10 -4.39 11.40
N LEU A 13 -3.91 -4.22 10.87
CA LEU A 13 -3.67 -3.74 9.51
C LEU A 13 -2.78 -4.71 8.74
N VAL A 14 -3.00 -4.78 7.42
CA VAL A 14 -2.14 -5.52 6.49
C VAL A 14 -1.68 -4.57 5.40
N PHE A 15 -0.40 -4.61 5.06
CA PHE A 15 0.19 -3.80 3.98
C PHE A 15 0.95 -4.69 3.01
N ALA A 16 0.81 -4.40 1.73
CA ALA A 16 1.59 -5.05 0.69
C ALA A 16 1.91 -4.07 -0.44
N SER A 17 3.12 -4.16 -0.99
CA SER A 17 3.51 -3.42 -2.18
C SER A 17 4.41 -4.24 -3.08
N ASP A 18 4.29 -4.06 -4.39
CA ASP A 18 5.30 -4.55 -5.32
C ASP A 18 6.54 -3.64 -5.27
N SER A 19 7.69 -4.17 -5.65
CA SER A 19 8.93 -3.39 -5.75
C SER A 19 9.40 -3.21 -7.19
N ARG A 20 8.70 -3.77 -8.17
CA ARG A 20 9.07 -3.64 -9.59
C ARG A 20 8.82 -2.21 -10.06
N THR A 21 9.81 -1.66 -10.76
CA THR A 21 9.69 -0.36 -11.42
C THR A 21 10.18 -0.49 -12.85
N ASN A 22 9.36 -0.07 -13.80
CA ASN A 22 9.65 -0.10 -15.22
C ASN A 22 9.89 1.34 -15.70
N ALA A 23 11.11 1.62 -16.15
CA ALA A 23 11.47 2.85 -16.85
C ALA A 23 11.63 2.55 -18.37
N GLY A 24 10.51 2.21 -19.03
CA GLY A 24 10.49 1.71 -20.40
C GLY A 24 10.44 0.17 -20.49
N LEU A 25 10.48 -0.36 -21.73
CA LEU A 25 10.31 -1.81 -21.99
C LEU A 25 11.52 -2.65 -21.52
N ASP A 26 12.72 -2.07 -21.51
CA ASP A 26 13.98 -2.77 -21.28
C ASP A 26 14.68 -2.41 -19.95
N ASN A 27 14.14 -1.47 -19.18
CA ASN A 27 14.75 -1.02 -17.94
C ASN A 27 13.87 -1.34 -16.73
N ILE A 28 14.03 -2.56 -16.19
CA ILE A 28 13.35 -3.03 -15.00
C ILE A 28 14.28 -2.82 -13.80
N GLY A 29 13.87 -1.96 -12.88
CA GLY A 29 14.53 -1.74 -11.60
C GLY A 29 13.68 -2.23 -10.43
N THR A 30 14.32 -2.35 -9.28
CA THR A 30 13.64 -2.63 -8.01
C THR A 30 13.77 -1.41 -7.10
N TYR A 31 12.63 -0.85 -6.69
CA TYR A 31 12.57 0.29 -5.78
C TYR A 31 11.56 0.02 -4.68
N THR A 32 11.96 0.31 -3.46
CA THR A 32 11.08 0.22 -2.30
C THR A 32 9.95 1.24 -2.41
N LYS A 33 8.71 0.78 -2.22
CA LYS A 33 7.50 1.58 -2.23
C LYS A 33 6.77 1.53 -0.89
N MET A 34 7.33 0.77 0.05
CA MET A 34 6.85 0.62 1.42
C MET A 34 7.94 1.11 2.38
N PHE A 35 7.57 2.00 3.28
CA PHE A 35 8.44 2.53 4.32
C PHE A 35 7.79 2.31 5.67
N THR A 36 8.59 1.89 6.63
CA THR A 36 8.13 1.56 7.97
C THR A 36 8.81 2.45 8.99
N TYR A 37 8.01 3.01 9.88
CA TYR A 37 8.48 3.84 10.99
C TYR A 37 7.99 3.24 12.29
N ASN A 38 8.91 2.96 13.20
CA ASN A 38 8.61 2.44 14.52
C ASN A 38 9.46 3.20 15.54
N VAL A 39 8.90 4.21 16.17
CA VAL A 39 9.59 5.11 17.07
C VAL A 39 8.75 5.37 18.31
N GLY A 40 9.29 5.00 19.48
CA GLY A 40 8.63 5.25 20.76
C GLY A 40 7.28 4.55 20.91
N ASP A 41 6.22 5.35 21.00
CA ASP A 41 4.85 4.91 21.24
C ASP A 41 4.02 4.73 19.95
N ARG A 42 4.65 4.75 18.77
CA ARG A 42 3.95 4.75 17.50
C ARG A 42 4.63 3.92 16.42
N ALA A 43 3.81 3.34 15.53
CA ALA A 43 4.29 2.65 14.36
C ALA A 43 3.41 3.01 13.16
N PHE A 44 4.05 3.34 12.03
CA PHE A 44 3.39 3.66 10.77
C PHE A 44 4.02 2.90 9.61
N VAL A 45 3.17 2.53 8.65
CA VAL A 45 3.58 2.04 7.33
C VAL A 45 3.07 3.02 6.29
N ILE A 46 3.95 3.42 5.38
CA ILE A 46 3.65 4.34 4.29
C ILE A 46 3.93 3.63 2.97
N LEU A 47 2.90 3.53 2.13
CA LEU A 47 3.01 3.02 0.76
C LEU A 47 2.91 4.17 -0.23
N THR A 48 3.53 4.05 -1.40
CA THR A 48 3.47 5.10 -2.42
C THR A 48 3.29 4.56 -3.84
N ALA A 49 2.57 5.31 -4.66
CA ALA A 49 2.43 5.12 -6.09
C ALA A 49 2.38 6.47 -6.82
N GLY A 50 3.03 6.56 -7.97
CA GLY A 50 3.07 7.78 -8.77
C GLY A 50 4.49 8.16 -9.16
N ASN A 51 4.85 9.43 -9.05
CA ASN A 51 6.17 9.91 -9.40
C ASN A 51 7.23 9.46 -8.37
N LEU A 52 8.19 8.65 -8.83
CA LEU A 52 9.22 8.08 -7.95
C LEU A 52 10.12 9.15 -7.34
N ALA A 53 10.48 10.19 -8.10
CA ALA A 53 11.35 11.25 -7.59
C ALA A 53 10.67 12.04 -6.46
N THR A 54 9.39 12.37 -6.62
CA THR A 54 8.58 13.02 -5.58
C THR A 54 8.48 12.14 -4.34
N SER A 55 8.16 10.85 -4.51
CA SER A 55 8.08 9.91 -3.38
C SER A 55 9.40 9.81 -2.62
N GLN A 56 10.52 9.63 -3.32
CA GLN A 56 11.84 9.57 -2.70
C GLN A 56 12.22 10.86 -1.96
N ALA A 57 11.87 12.02 -2.55
CA ALA A 57 12.13 13.30 -1.91
C ALA A 57 11.30 13.49 -0.62
N VAL A 58 10.05 13.01 -0.59
CA VAL A 58 9.21 13.00 0.61
C VAL A 58 9.85 12.14 1.70
N TYR A 59 10.22 10.88 1.38
CA TYR A 59 10.86 10.00 2.36
C TYR A 59 12.16 10.56 2.92
N HIS A 60 13.02 11.06 2.04
CA HIS A 60 14.28 11.67 2.47
C HIS A 60 14.06 12.90 3.37
N GLN A 61 12.99 13.66 3.13
CA GLN A 61 12.65 14.77 4.02
C GLN A 61 12.14 14.27 5.39
N ILE A 62 11.31 13.21 5.42
CA ILE A 62 10.86 12.58 6.67
C ILE A 62 12.07 12.11 7.51
N GLU A 63 13.04 11.42 6.88
CA GLU A 63 14.26 10.97 7.55
C GLU A 63 15.04 12.15 8.15
N LYS A 64 15.25 13.22 7.38
CA LYS A 64 15.91 14.44 7.87
C LYS A 64 15.17 15.09 9.05
N ASP A 65 13.84 15.13 8.98
CA ASP A 65 13.04 15.74 10.03
C ASP A 65 13.08 14.91 11.32
N LEU A 66 13.18 13.58 11.21
CA LEU A 66 13.36 12.68 12.33
C LEU A 66 14.77 12.80 12.98
N GLU A 67 15.81 13.01 12.17
CA GLU A 67 17.17 13.24 12.65
C GLU A 67 17.33 14.62 13.31
N ASN A 68 16.58 15.60 12.84
CA ASN A 68 16.69 16.99 13.27
C ASN A 68 15.69 17.31 14.39
N ASN A 69 16.09 17.10 15.64
CA ASN A 69 15.26 17.33 16.83
C ASN A 69 14.76 18.78 17.02
N ASN A 70 15.15 19.71 16.15
CA ASN A 70 14.72 21.13 16.19
C ASN A 70 13.55 21.41 15.24
N ASN A 71 13.07 20.45 14.46
CA ASN A 71 11.93 20.65 13.59
C ASN A 71 10.62 20.68 14.39
N GLU A 72 9.78 21.68 14.08
CA GLU A 72 8.47 21.87 14.71
C GLU A 72 7.47 20.78 14.31
N THR A 73 7.71 20.05 13.22
CA THR A 73 6.84 18.99 12.68
C THR A 73 7.66 17.80 12.18
N ASN A 74 7.37 16.63 12.72
CA ASN A 74 7.89 15.34 12.26
C ASN A 74 6.96 14.21 12.73
N LEU A 75 7.17 12.98 12.28
CA LEU A 75 6.32 11.83 12.65
C LEU A 75 6.24 11.57 14.16
N ASN A 76 7.26 11.95 14.94
CA ASN A 76 7.26 11.77 16.39
C ASN A 76 6.34 12.75 17.12
N LEU A 77 6.04 13.91 16.50
CA LEU A 77 5.25 15.00 17.08
C LEU A 77 3.79 14.99 16.61
N CYS A 78 3.45 14.19 15.60
CA CYS A 78 2.06 14.06 15.14
C CYS A 78 1.18 13.48 16.26
N GLU A 79 0.07 14.15 16.57
CA GLU A 79 -0.81 13.76 17.66
C GLU A 79 -1.71 12.56 17.29
N ASP A 80 -2.01 12.39 16.00
CA ASP A 80 -2.88 11.36 15.45
C ASP A 80 -2.55 11.06 13.98
N ILE A 81 -3.33 10.16 13.36
CA ILE A 81 -3.15 9.78 11.95
C ILE A 81 -3.46 10.93 10.98
N GLU A 82 -4.35 11.86 11.35
CA GLU A 82 -4.67 13.04 10.54
C GLU A 82 -3.46 13.96 10.45
N ALA A 83 -2.82 14.23 11.59
CA ALA A 83 -1.60 15.03 11.64
C ALA A 83 -0.47 14.38 10.81
N VAL A 84 -0.37 13.04 10.79
CA VAL A 84 0.57 12.33 9.92
C VAL A 84 0.21 12.52 8.44
N ALA A 85 -1.07 12.40 8.08
CA ALA A 85 -1.53 12.59 6.72
C ALA A 85 -1.31 14.02 6.22
N ASP A 86 -1.62 15.01 7.03
CA ASP A 86 -1.39 16.43 6.75
C ASP A 86 0.10 16.75 6.57
N TYR A 87 0.94 16.19 7.43
CA TYR A 87 2.40 16.35 7.35
C TYR A 87 2.93 15.79 6.01
N ILE A 88 2.57 14.56 5.65
CA ILE A 88 3.00 13.93 4.39
C ILE A 88 2.41 14.63 3.18
N GLY A 89 1.15 15.07 3.25
CA GLY A 89 0.49 15.85 2.21
C GLY A 89 1.21 17.17 1.92
N LYS A 90 1.57 17.92 2.95
CA LYS A 90 2.37 19.14 2.83
C LYS A 90 3.73 18.89 2.22
N LEU A 91 4.45 17.88 2.69
CA LEU A 91 5.74 17.48 2.10
C LEU A 91 5.59 17.13 0.62
N SER A 92 4.55 16.37 0.25
CA SER A 92 4.30 15.99 -1.14
C SER A 92 4.11 17.22 -2.04
N ILE A 93 3.29 18.19 -1.65
CA ILE A 93 3.08 19.45 -2.37
C ILE A 93 4.40 20.23 -2.49
N GLU A 94 5.15 20.36 -1.41
CA GLU A 94 6.43 21.06 -1.41
C GLU A 94 7.45 20.44 -2.38
N GLN A 95 7.53 19.10 -2.43
CA GLN A 95 8.44 18.44 -3.36
C GLN A 95 7.98 18.56 -4.82
N GLN A 96 6.68 18.53 -5.09
CA GLN A 96 6.12 18.79 -6.41
C GLN A 96 6.44 20.23 -6.88
N SER A 97 6.25 21.22 -6.01
CA SER A 97 6.47 22.64 -6.34
C SER A 97 7.93 22.99 -6.60
N LYS A 98 8.89 22.29 -6.00
CA LYS A 98 10.33 22.49 -6.28
C LYS A 98 10.73 22.19 -7.72
N ASN A 99 9.98 21.33 -8.39
CA ASN A 99 10.23 20.89 -9.77
C ASN A 99 9.30 21.57 -10.78
N HIS A 100 8.49 22.53 -10.34
CA HIS A 100 7.58 23.29 -11.19
C HIS A 100 8.05 24.74 -11.33
N ASP A 101 8.12 25.24 -12.57
CA ASP A 101 8.35 26.66 -12.82
C ASP A 101 7.07 27.44 -12.48
N PRO A 102 7.09 28.37 -11.51
CA PRO A 102 5.90 29.11 -11.11
C PRO A 102 5.34 30.02 -12.20
N THR A 103 6.07 30.18 -13.32
CA THR A 103 5.62 30.95 -14.50
C THR A 103 4.90 30.09 -15.54
N GLU A 104 4.99 28.75 -15.45
CA GLU A 104 4.28 27.83 -16.33
C GLU A 104 2.83 27.60 -15.82
N GLN A 105 1.89 27.53 -16.76
CA GLN A 105 0.52 27.16 -16.43
C GLN A 105 0.50 25.69 -15.95
N ILE A 106 -0.35 25.41 -14.94
CA ILE A 106 -0.60 24.04 -14.50
C ILE A 106 -1.17 23.27 -15.69
N ASP A 107 -0.37 22.43 -16.28
CA ASP A 107 -0.71 21.57 -17.41
C ASP A 107 -0.64 20.08 -17.03
N GLN A 108 -0.81 19.21 -18.02
CA GLN A 108 -0.70 17.76 -17.82
C GLN A 108 0.69 17.32 -17.29
N SER A 109 1.75 18.12 -17.49
CA SER A 109 3.08 17.78 -16.99
C SER A 109 3.18 17.93 -15.46
N THR A 110 2.47 18.88 -14.89
CA THR A 110 2.37 19.07 -13.43
C THR A 110 1.66 17.90 -12.77
N MET A 111 0.64 17.33 -13.39
CA MET A 111 -0.05 16.12 -12.90
C MET A 111 0.87 14.90 -12.88
N LEU A 112 1.89 14.83 -13.72
CA LEU A 112 2.87 13.75 -13.74
C LEU A 112 3.85 13.77 -12.54
N LEU A 113 3.92 14.86 -11.79
CA LEU A 113 4.76 14.99 -10.60
C LEU A 113 4.08 14.45 -9.32
N GLY A 114 2.79 14.17 -9.38
CA GLY A 114 2.00 13.74 -8.24
C GLY A 114 2.30 12.32 -7.78
N SER A 115 2.17 12.10 -6.48
CA SER A 115 2.22 10.78 -5.85
C SER A 115 1.06 10.61 -4.89
N HIS A 116 0.50 9.40 -4.84
CA HIS A 116 -0.44 8.98 -3.81
C HIS A 116 0.33 8.28 -2.70
N PHE A 117 -0.15 8.44 -1.48
CA PHE A 117 0.38 7.70 -0.33
C PHE A 117 -0.76 7.00 0.39
N ILE A 118 -0.54 5.77 0.82
CA ILE A 118 -1.37 5.12 1.83
C ILE A 118 -0.59 5.15 3.13
N ILE A 119 -1.22 5.62 4.19
CA ILE A 119 -0.63 5.72 5.51
C ILE A 119 -1.49 4.94 6.46
N GLY A 120 -0.90 4.00 7.17
CA GLY A 120 -1.61 3.29 8.22
C GLY A 120 -0.70 3.00 9.39
N GLY A 121 -1.30 2.85 10.56
CA GLY A 121 -0.56 2.59 11.77
C GLY A 121 -1.35 2.91 13.03
N GLN A 122 -0.63 3.00 14.13
CA GLN A 122 -1.22 3.25 15.44
C GLN A 122 -0.25 4.06 16.32
N ILE A 123 -0.83 4.96 17.10
CA ILE A 123 -0.18 5.57 18.27
C ILE A 123 -0.76 4.86 19.50
N MET A 124 0.06 4.57 20.50
CA MET A 124 -0.35 3.89 21.73
C MET A 124 -1.54 4.59 22.37
N GLY A 125 -2.59 3.81 22.67
CA GLY A 125 -3.82 4.32 23.25
C GLY A 125 -4.85 4.87 22.25
N GLN A 126 -4.53 4.91 20.96
CA GLN A 126 -5.48 5.23 19.88
C GLN A 126 -5.85 3.97 19.09
N GLU A 127 -6.95 4.04 18.32
CA GLU A 127 -7.31 2.98 17.37
C GLU A 127 -6.38 2.99 16.15
N PRO A 128 -5.98 1.81 15.63
CA PRO A 128 -5.26 1.74 14.37
C PRO A 128 -6.11 2.32 13.24
N ASN A 129 -5.50 3.08 12.36
CA ASN A 129 -6.23 3.71 11.27
C ASN A 129 -5.49 3.64 9.94
N LEU A 130 -6.23 3.90 8.86
CA LEU A 130 -5.75 3.82 7.49
C LEU A 130 -6.33 4.98 6.67
N VAL A 131 -5.46 5.75 6.03
CA VAL A 131 -5.81 6.91 5.21
C VAL A 131 -5.08 6.87 3.87
N MET A 132 -5.64 7.53 2.86
CA MET A 132 -5.00 7.77 1.58
C MET A 132 -4.83 9.26 1.34
N VAL A 133 -3.60 9.69 1.10
CA VAL A 133 -3.24 11.06 0.72
C VAL A 133 -3.17 11.15 -0.80
N TYR A 134 -3.88 12.11 -1.35
CA TYR A 134 -3.90 12.42 -2.78
C TYR A 134 -2.71 13.30 -3.20
N PRO A 135 -2.39 13.38 -4.51
CA PRO A 135 -1.35 14.28 -5.01
C PRO A 135 -1.54 15.74 -4.61
N GLU A 136 -2.78 16.16 -4.42
CA GLU A 136 -3.19 17.51 -3.99
C GLU A 136 -2.94 17.75 -2.50
N GLY A 137 -2.45 16.75 -1.77
CA GLY A 137 -2.10 16.83 -0.35
C GLY A 137 -3.24 16.64 0.63
N ASN A 138 -4.50 16.60 0.15
CA ASN A 138 -5.65 16.22 0.96
C ASN A 138 -5.73 14.69 1.13
N PHE A 139 -6.51 14.23 2.09
CA PHE A 139 -6.63 12.80 2.36
C PHE A 139 -8.07 12.36 2.61
N ILE A 140 -8.28 11.03 2.55
CA ILE A 140 -9.51 10.36 2.95
C ILE A 140 -9.20 9.20 3.88
N TYR A 141 -10.16 8.89 4.74
CA TYR A 141 -10.14 7.64 5.52
C TYR A 141 -10.59 6.45 4.68
N VAL A 142 -10.13 5.26 5.05
CA VAL A 142 -10.73 4.01 4.58
C VAL A 142 -12.20 3.94 5.04
N ALA A 143 -13.08 3.49 4.14
CA ALA A 143 -14.49 3.30 4.48
C ALA A 143 -14.70 1.98 5.24
N ASP A 144 -15.64 1.96 6.19
CA ASP A 144 -15.95 0.74 6.95
C ASP A 144 -16.54 -0.36 6.07
N GLU A 145 -17.35 0.01 5.06
CA GLU A 145 -17.94 -0.95 4.11
C GLU A 145 -16.92 -1.53 3.14
N THR A 146 -15.80 -0.84 2.92
CA THR A 146 -14.69 -1.26 2.05
C THR A 146 -13.39 -1.05 2.81
N PRO A 147 -13.06 -1.92 3.77
CA PRO A 147 -11.98 -1.68 4.71
C PRO A 147 -10.60 -1.96 4.11
N PHE A 148 -10.37 -1.49 2.88
CA PHE A 148 -9.09 -1.55 2.21
C PHE A 148 -8.91 -0.37 1.23
N ILE A 149 -7.66 -0.02 0.97
CA ILE A 149 -7.25 1.01 0.01
C ILE A 149 -6.22 0.41 -0.94
N GLN A 150 -6.37 0.70 -2.22
CA GLN A 150 -5.42 0.34 -3.28
C GLN A 150 -4.95 1.60 -3.99
N ILE A 151 -3.66 1.66 -4.36
CA ILE A 151 -3.11 2.69 -5.24
C ILE A 151 -2.25 2.07 -6.34
N GLY A 152 -2.17 2.72 -7.47
CA GLY A 152 -1.51 2.21 -8.68
C GLY A 152 -2.47 1.33 -9.50
N GLU A 153 -2.14 0.05 -9.70
CA GLU A 153 -3.06 -0.90 -10.32
C GLU A 153 -4.14 -1.33 -9.34
N THR A 154 -5.41 -1.04 -9.65
CA THR A 154 -6.51 -1.25 -8.71
C THR A 154 -7.59 -2.21 -9.22
N LYS A 155 -7.41 -2.83 -10.41
CA LYS A 155 -8.47 -3.59 -11.08
C LYS A 155 -8.38 -5.09 -10.82
N TYR A 156 -7.20 -5.69 -11.07
CA TYR A 156 -7.09 -7.14 -11.17
C TYR A 156 -7.14 -7.86 -9.83
N GLY A 157 -6.67 -7.23 -8.76
CA GLY A 157 -6.70 -7.78 -7.41
C GLY A 157 -7.98 -7.46 -6.63
N LYS A 158 -8.72 -6.40 -7.03
CA LYS A 158 -9.91 -5.92 -6.33
C LYS A 158 -11.04 -6.94 -6.16
N PRO A 159 -11.38 -7.78 -7.17
CA PRO A 159 -12.46 -8.76 -7.04
C PRO A 159 -12.27 -9.79 -5.91
N ILE A 160 -11.04 -10.05 -5.50
CA ILE A 160 -10.74 -10.91 -4.34
C ILE A 160 -11.06 -10.15 -3.06
N LEU A 161 -10.58 -8.91 -2.95
CA LEU A 161 -10.77 -8.07 -1.77
C LEU A 161 -12.24 -7.78 -1.51
N ASP A 162 -13.00 -7.41 -2.56
CA ASP A 162 -14.45 -7.13 -2.47
C ASP A 162 -15.26 -8.33 -1.95
N ARG A 163 -14.78 -9.57 -2.15
CA ARG A 163 -15.47 -10.77 -1.70
C ARG A 163 -15.04 -11.24 -0.32
N MET A 164 -13.79 -10.98 0.04
CA MET A 164 -13.15 -11.61 1.18
C MET A 164 -12.99 -10.68 2.39
N ILE A 165 -12.92 -9.35 2.17
CA ILE A 165 -12.55 -8.41 3.21
C ILE A 165 -13.78 -7.70 3.77
N LEU A 166 -14.04 -7.97 5.03
CA LEU A 166 -15.01 -7.29 5.88
C LEU A 166 -14.29 -6.79 7.15
N PRO A 167 -14.85 -5.85 7.90
CA PRO A 167 -14.21 -5.34 9.14
C PRO A 167 -13.82 -6.43 10.13
N ASN A 168 -14.62 -7.49 10.24
CA ASN A 168 -14.40 -8.62 11.15
C ASN A 168 -13.64 -9.80 10.52
N THR A 169 -13.10 -9.66 9.32
CA THR A 169 -12.26 -10.70 8.70
C THR A 169 -11.02 -10.92 9.56
N PRO A 170 -10.67 -12.18 9.93
CA PRO A 170 -9.47 -12.45 10.70
C PRO A 170 -8.22 -11.88 10.03
N LEU A 171 -7.28 -11.36 10.82
CA LEU A 171 -6.07 -10.72 10.30
C LEU A 171 -5.24 -11.66 9.40
N GLY A 172 -5.17 -12.95 9.75
CA GLY A 172 -4.48 -13.95 8.94
C GLY A 172 -5.16 -14.21 7.58
N ASP A 173 -6.50 -14.16 7.52
CA ASP A 173 -7.25 -14.30 6.27
C ASP A 173 -7.09 -13.05 5.40
N SER A 174 -7.11 -11.87 6.01
CA SER A 174 -6.83 -10.60 5.35
C SER A 174 -5.43 -10.58 4.73
N ALA A 175 -4.44 -11.12 5.44
CA ALA A 175 -3.07 -11.28 4.96
C ALA A 175 -3.00 -12.20 3.72
N ARG A 176 -3.69 -13.35 3.76
CA ARG A 176 -3.76 -14.27 2.60
C ARG A 176 -4.51 -13.63 1.42
N ALA A 177 -5.63 -12.94 1.67
CA ALA A 177 -6.37 -12.24 0.62
C ALA A 177 -5.55 -11.15 -0.05
N ALA A 178 -4.73 -10.40 0.71
CA ALA A 178 -3.80 -9.43 0.15
C ALA A 178 -2.81 -10.09 -0.82
N LEU A 179 -2.19 -11.21 -0.44
CA LEU A 179 -1.24 -11.92 -1.31
C LEU A 179 -1.92 -12.55 -2.53
N LEU A 180 -3.14 -13.06 -2.42
CA LEU A 180 -3.93 -13.55 -3.55
C LEU A 180 -4.31 -12.41 -4.52
N SER A 181 -4.57 -11.23 -3.98
CA SER A 181 -4.79 -10.02 -4.78
C SER A 181 -3.56 -9.67 -5.62
N PHE A 182 -2.35 -9.81 -5.03
CA PHE A 182 -1.08 -9.66 -5.77
C PHE A 182 -0.87 -10.76 -6.80
N ASP A 183 -1.12 -12.04 -6.47
CA ASP A 183 -1.02 -13.15 -7.41
C ASP A 183 -1.89 -12.92 -8.65
N SER A 184 -3.14 -12.52 -8.46
CA SER A 184 -4.08 -12.21 -9.55
C SER A 184 -3.64 -11.02 -10.38
N THR A 185 -3.13 -9.97 -9.74
CA THR A 185 -2.63 -8.77 -10.42
C THR A 185 -1.42 -9.11 -11.28
N MET A 186 -0.44 -9.83 -10.75
CA MET A 186 0.79 -10.21 -11.48
C MET A 186 0.52 -11.15 -12.65
N LYS A 187 -0.55 -11.94 -12.63
CA LYS A 187 -0.97 -12.76 -13.77
C LYS A 187 -1.57 -11.94 -14.91
N SER A 188 -2.12 -10.77 -14.61
CA SER A 188 -2.83 -9.91 -15.56
C SER A 188 -2.04 -8.68 -15.98
N ASP A 189 -1.12 -8.21 -15.16
CA ASP A 189 -0.27 -7.03 -15.40
C ASP A 189 1.20 -7.35 -15.15
N LEU A 190 1.96 -7.48 -16.23
CA LEU A 190 3.41 -7.75 -16.19
C LEU A 190 4.24 -6.61 -15.58
N THR A 191 3.68 -5.43 -15.45
CA THR A 191 4.36 -4.25 -14.87
C THR A 191 4.38 -4.27 -13.34
N VAL A 192 3.51 -5.07 -12.73
CA VAL A 192 3.49 -5.37 -11.29
C VAL A 192 4.27 -6.65 -11.03
N GLY A 193 5.14 -6.66 -10.06
CA GLY A 193 5.91 -7.87 -9.79
C GLY A 193 6.82 -7.80 -8.58
N PRO A 194 7.34 -8.98 -8.21
CA PRO A 194 8.16 -9.16 -7.04
C PRO A 194 9.52 -8.41 -7.14
N PRO A 195 10.18 -8.22 -5.97
CA PRO A 195 9.75 -8.62 -4.63
C PRO A 195 8.46 -7.94 -4.17
N ILE A 196 7.66 -8.64 -3.34
CA ILE A 196 6.50 -8.05 -2.65
C ILE A 196 6.91 -7.77 -1.22
N ASP A 197 6.96 -6.50 -0.85
CA ASP A 197 7.12 -6.08 0.54
C ASP A 197 5.79 -6.26 1.27
N PHE A 198 5.82 -6.88 2.45
CA PHE A 198 4.65 -7.31 3.16
C PHE A 198 4.78 -7.07 4.66
N VAL A 199 3.77 -6.42 5.27
CA VAL A 199 3.73 -6.13 6.71
C VAL A 199 2.36 -6.49 7.28
N VAL A 200 2.35 -7.18 8.41
CA VAL A 200 1.16 -7.40 9.23
C VAL A 200 1.36 -6.70 10.57
N PHE A 201 0.46 -5.80 10.88
CA PHE A 201 0.45 -5.01 12.10
C PHE A 201 -0.74 -5.42 12.98
N LYS A 202 -0.49 -5.94 14.16
CA LYS A 202 -1.55 -6.28 15.13
C LYS A 202 -1.93 -5.06 15.95
N LYS A 203 -3.23 -4.86 16.13
CA LYS A 203 -3.76 -3.83 17.02
C LYS A 203 -3.12 -3.91 18.40
N ASP A 204 -2.80 -2.75 18.98
CA ASP A 204 -2.18 -2.56 20.30
C ASP A 204 -0.77 -3.17 20.48
N GLN A 205 -0.18 -3.66 19.40
CA GLN A 205 1.22 -4.07 19.37
C GLN A 205 2.01 -3.04 18.56
N ILE A 206 2.56 -2.01 19.24
CA ILE A 206 3.33 -0.95 18.59
C ILE A 206 4.71 -1.48 18.16
N ASN A 207 4.68 -2.45 17.28
CA ASN A 207 5.86 -2.99 16.63
C ASN A 207 5.49 -3.60 15.27
N LEU A 208 6.42 -3.61 14.38
CA LEU A 208 6.28 -4.20 13.04
C LEU A 208 6.94 -5.58 13.01
N ASN A 209 6.54 -6.45 13.93
CA ASN A 209 7.17 -7.75 14.17
C ASN A 209 7.03 -8.72 13.00
N PHE A 210 6.00 -8.58 12.18
CA PHE A 210 5.86 -9.39 10.99
C PHE A 210 6.06 -8.52 9.75
N GLN A 211 7.29 -8.54 9.26
CA GLN A 211 7.69 -7.89 8.01
C GLN A 211 8.46 -8.92 7.18
N ASP A 212 8.09 -9.09 5.93
CA ASP A 212 8.72 -10.02 5.01
C ASP A 212 8.81 -9.43 3.60
N GLN A 213 9.71 -9.97 2.80
CA GLN A 213 9.84 -9.65 1.39
C GLN A 213 9.71 -10.93 0.57
N LEU A 214 8.58 -11.10 -0.08
CA LEU A 214 8.24 -12.30 -0.82
C LEU A 214 8.72 -12.22 -2.27
N LYS A 215 9.46 -13.23 -2.69
CA LYS A 215 9.85 -13.45 -4.09
C LYS A 215 8.93 -14.50 -4.73
N LEU A 216 8.92 -14.57 -6.06
CA LEU A 216 8.14 -15.61 -6.78
C LEU A 216 8.51 -17.04 -6.38
N ASP A 217 9.75 -17.28 -5.97
CA ASP A 217 10.25 -18.57 -5.55
C ASP A 217 10.13 -18.81 -4.04
N SER A 218 9.60 -17.86 -3.28
CA SER A 218 9.32 -18.03 -1.85
C SER A 218 8.36 -19.21 -1.65
N PRO A 219 8.71 -20.21 -0.83
CA PRO A 219 7.91 -21.44 -0.69
C PRO A 219 6.45 -21.18 -0.32
N PHE A 220 6.23 -20.28 0.64
CA PHE A 220 4.89 -19.91 1.09
C PHE A 220 4.05 -19.30 -0.04
N PHE A 221 4.62 -18.38 -0.84
CA PHE A 221 3.89 -17.74 -1.93
C PHE A 221 3.55 -18.71 -3.05
N LYS A 222 4.46 -19.62 -3.38
CA LYS A 222 4.20 -20.69 -4.35
C LYS A 222 3.09 -21.63 -3.91
N GLU A 223 3.14 -22.08 -2.65
CA GLU A 223 2.11 -22.94 -2.08
C GLU A 223 0.74 -22.28 -2.09
N LEU A 224 0.66 -21.02 -1.63
CA LEU A 224 -0.56 -20.22 -1.63
C LEU A 224 -1.14 -20.09 -3.05
N SER A 225 -0.33 -19.72 -4.04
CA SER A 225 -0.76 -19.57 -5.44
C SER A 225 -1.21 -20.90 -6.05
N SER A 226 -0.52 -22.02 -5.74
CA SER A 226 -0.88 -23.36 -6.23
C SER A 226 -2.22 -23.83 -5.66
N ILE A 227 -2.37 -23.75 -4.33
CA ILE A 227 -3.63 -24.15 -3.66
C ILE A 227 -4.79 -23.29 -4.18
N TRP A 228 -4.58 -22.00 -4.36
CA TRP A 228 -5.62 -21.11 -4.90
C TRP A 228 -6.06 -21.51 -6.30
N ALA A 229 -5.12 -21.82 -7.19
CA ALA A 229 -5.41 -22.27 -8.55
C ALA A 229 -6.21 -23.58 -8.55
N GLU A 230 -5.84 -24.56 -7.72
CA GLU A 230 -6.54 -25.84 -7.55
C GLU A 230 -7.98 -25.65 -7.03
N GLN A 231 -8.16 -24.74 -6.05
CA GLN A 231 -9.48 -24.47 -5.50
C GLN A 231 -10.39 -23.74 -6.50
N LEU A 232 -9.85 -22.84 -7.32
CA LEU A 232 -10.63 -22.19 -8.39
C LEU A 232 -11.08 -23.20 -9.44
N ASP A 233 -10.21 -24.12 -9.86
CA ASP A 233 -10.56 -25.18 -10.79
C ASP A 233 -11.67 -26.09 -10.22
N SER A 234 -11.50 -26.52 -8.96
CA SER A 234 -12.51 -27.31 -8.25
C SER A 234 -13.84 -26.57 -8.12
N ALA A 235 -13.80 -25.27 -7.82
CA ALA A 235 -15.00 -24.46 -7.70
C ALA A 235 -15.78 -24.34 -9.03
N ILE A 236 -15.09 -24.17 -10.17
CA ILE A 236 -15.72 -24.14 -11.50
C ILE A 236 -16.43 -25.45 -11.80
N HIS A 237 -15.80 -26.59 -11.50
CA HIS A 237 -16.41 -27.91 -11.74
C HIS A 237 -17.61 -28.20 -10.82
N ALA A 238 -17.70 -27.55 -9.68
CA ALA A 238 -18.83 -27.67 -8.75
C ALA A 238 -20.05 -26.79 -9.12
N LEU A 239 -19.91 -25.87 -10.08
CA LEU A 239 -21.01 -24.99 -10.49
C LEU A 239 -22.11 -25.79 -11.22
N PRO A 240 -23.39 -25.30 -11.23
CA PRO A 240 -24.47 -25.90 -11.99
C PRO A 240 -24.11 -26.05 -13.46
N LYS A 241 -24.40 -27.23 -14.02
CA LYS A 241 -24.20 -27.49 -15.45
C LYS A 241 -25.26 -26.80 -16.32
N PHE A 242 -24.86 -26.44 -17.50
CA PHE A 242 -25.79 -25.97 -18.51
C PHE A 242 -26.62 -27.13 -19.10
N ASN A 243 -27.85 -26.87 -19.57
CA ASN A 243 -28.71 -27.93 -20.13
C ASN A 243 -28.13 -28.66 -21.34
N TRP A 244 -27.12 -28.08 -22.01
CA TRP A 244 -26.44 -28.69 -23.17
C TRP A 244 -25.24 -29.57 -22.78
N GLU A 245 -24.89 -29.63 -21.48
CA GLU A 245 -23.80 -30.48 -20.97
C GLU A 245 -24.26 -31.88 -20.55
N GLU A 246 -25.52 -32.22 -20.71
CA GLU A 246 -26.11 -33.53 -20.43
C GLU A 246 -25.92 -34.53 -21.58
#